data_78e7ee63a8b27d5b7e90d4ab73202f10
#
_entry.id   78e7ee63a8b27d5b7e90d4ab73202f10
#
_cell.length_a   1.000
_cell.length_b   1.000
_cell.length_c   1.000
_cell.angle_alpha   90.00
_cell.angle_beta   90.00
_cell.angle_gamma   90.00
#
_symmetry.space_group_name_H-M   'P 1'
#
loop_
_entity.id
_entity.type
_entity.pdbx_description
1 polymer ?
#
loop_
_entity_poly.entity_id
_entity_poly.type
_entity_poly.pdbx_seq_one_letter_code
_entity_poly.pdbx_strand_id
1 'polypeptide(L)'
;MADQPKIAMRCEGLQRYLGQDEGRVHVLKGVTFEAHAGHVYAIVGPSGCGKSTLLYLLGLLDQPDAGKIWINGQLMSNSLDAVRTAARGEHIGFVFQFHFLMLEFTCIENVMMSMKKLGRLTPLQMVERATRLLDSVGLGDKVHRLGTHLSGGEQQRVAVARAMANQPTIILADEPTGNLDVKNASLVFDLLTSLAKDNGQAVVLVTHNPDIAHRCDFTRPMRDGVFV
;
A
#
# COMPACT_ATOMS: atom_id res chain seq x y z
N MET A 1 19.32 -19.22 -16.68
CA MET A 1 19.45 -18.61 -15.35
C MET A 1 18.09 -17.98 -15.08
N ALA A 2 17.35 -18.42 -14.08
CA ALA A 2 16.09 -17.76 -13.72
C ALA A 2 16.43 -16.33 -13.29
N ASP A 3 15.78 -15.35 -13.93
CA ASP A 3 15.95 -13.94 -13.63
C ASP A 3 15.52 -13.73 -12.17
N GLN A 4 16.42 -13.24 -11.32
CA GLN A 4 16.06 -12.99 -9.91
C GLN A 4 14.98 -11.91 -9.89
N PRO A 5 13.88 -12.11 -9.13
CA PRO A 5 12.79 -11.14 -9.10
C PRO A 5 13.33 -9.77 -8.67
N LYS A 6 12.95 -8.74 -9.43
CA LYS A 6 13.39 -7.36 -9.23
C LYS A 6 13.00 -6.86 -7.84
N ILE A 7 13.94 -6.30 -7.10
CA ILE A 7 13.66 -5.64 -5.83
C ILE A 7 12.83 -4.38 -6.11
N ALA A 8 11.58 -4.38 -5.66
CA ALA A 8 10.67 -3.23 -5.78
C ALA A 8 10.95 -2.19 -4.70
N MET A 9 11.25 -2.67 -3.47
CA MET A 9 11.54 -1.84 -2.31
C MET A 9 12.53 -2.55 -1.39
N ARG A 10 13.42 -1.77 -0.78
CA ARG A 10 14.36 -2.24 0.24
C ARG A 10 14.50 -1.20 1.34
N CYS A 11 14.67 -1.65 2.57
CA CYS A 11 15.12 -0.81 3.65
C CYS A 11 16.22 -1.49 4.46
N GLU A 12 17.10 -0.67 5.07
CA GLU A 12 18.21 -1.15 5.91
C GLU A 12 18.29 -0.34 7.20
N GLY A 13 18.31 -1.05 8.32
CA GLY A 13 18.58 -0.50 9.63
C GLY A 13 17.62 0.61 10.05
N LEU A 14 16.34 0.55 9.66
CA LEU A 14 15.37 1.61 9.96
C LEU A 14 15.16 1.75 11.46
N GLN A 15 15.37 2.97 11.94
CA GLN A 15 15.04 3.38 13.31
C GLN A 15 14.00 4.48 13.30
N ARG A 16 13.06 4.41 14.23
CA ARG A 16 12.06 5.45 14.42
C ARG A 16 11.72 5.62 15.89
N TYR A 17 11.76 6.86 16.32
CA TYR A 17 11.31 7.30 17.64
C TYR A 17 10.03 8.12 17.48
N LEU A 18 9.05 7.91 18.36
CA LEU A 18 7.83 8.71 18.43
C LEU A 18 7.75 9.38 19.80
N GLY A 19 7.08 10.54 19.86
CA GLY A 19 6.97 11.35 21.07
C GLY A 19 8.16 12.29 21.24
N GLN A 20 8.12 13.09 22.31
CA GLN A 20 9.16 14.07 22.69
C GLN A 20 9.56 13.84 24.14
N ASP A 21 10.77 14.27 24.50
CA ASP A 21 11.32 14.25 25.85
C ASP A 21 11.18 12.90 26.56
N GLU A 22 10.66 12.88 27.80
CA GLU A 22 10.49 11.67 28.61
C GLU A 22 9.47 10.67 28.02
N GLY A 23 8.59 11.12 27.10
CA GLY A 23 7.63 10.28 26.37
C GLY A 23 8.18 9.69 25.07
N ARG A 24 9.46 9.82 24.77
CA ARG A 24 10.07 9.33 23.53
C ARG A 24 10.20 7.81 23.53
N VAL A 25 9.48 7.16 22.61
CA VAL A 25 9.45 5.69 22.46
C VAL A 25 10.25 5.28 21.24
N HIS A 26 11.17 4.33 21.37
CA HIS A 26 11.90 3.71 20.26
C HIS A 26 11.02 2.63 19.62
N VAL A 27 10.29 2.99 18.56
CA VAL A 27 9.27 2.14 17.93
C VAL A 27 9.87 1.16 16.93
N LEU A 28 10.85 1.59 16.12
CA LEU A 28 11.56 0.70 15.19
C LEU A 28 13.04 0.69 15.53
N LYS A 29 13.62 -0.52 15.65
CA LYS A 29 14.93 -0.76 16.27
C LYS A 29 15.91 -1.41 15.28
N GLY A 30 16.07 -0.81 14.10
CA GLY A 30 17.03 -1.29 13.10
C GLY A 30 16.43 -2.29 12.12
N VAL A 31 15.18 -2.08 11.68
CA VAL A 31 14.46 -2.97 10.76
C VAL A 31 15.10 -2.99 9.38
N THR A 32 15.37 -4.18 8.86
CA THR A 32 15.85 -4.43 7.48
C THR A 32 14.85 -5.34 6.77
N PHE A 33 14.44 -4.95 5.55
CA PHE A 33 13.42 -5.66 4.79
C PHE A 33 13.59 -5.43 3.29
N GLU A 34 13.25 -6.44 2.49
CA GLU A 34 13.17 -6.36 1.03
C GLU A 34 11.84 -6.90 0.54
N ALA A 35 11.24 -6.22 -0.44
CA ALA A 35 10.07 -6.67 -1.16
C ALA A 35 10.39 -6.80 -2.66
N HIS A 36 10.14 -7.97 -3.21
CA HIS A 36 10.39 -8.30 -4.60
C HIS A 36 9.10 -8.24 -5.43
N ALA A 37 9.22 -7.80 -6.67
CA ALA A 37 8.14 -7.80 -7.65
C ALA A 37 7.51 -9.20 -7.77
N GLY A 38 6.19 -9.25 -7.92
CA GLY A 38 5.44 -10.50 -8.07
C GLY A 38 5.12 -11.24 -6.77
N HIS A 39 5.46 -10.68 -5.60
CA HIS A 39 5.27 -11.35 -4.31
C HIS A 39 4.41 -10.54 -3.34
N VAL A 40 3.71 -11.29 -2.47
CA VAL A 40 2.86 -10.76 -1.40
C VAL A 40 3.50 -11.05 -0.05
N TYR A 41 3.72 -10.02 0.74
CA TYR A 41 4.33 -10.09 2.07
C TYR A 41 3.30 -9.69 3.13
N ALA A 42 3.17 -10.49 4.18
CA ALA A 42 2.43 -10.13 5.38
C ALA A 42 3.39 -9.73 6.51
N ILE A 43 3.18 -8.57 7.11
CA ILE A 43 3.81 -8.15 8.36
C ILE A 43 2.79 -8.39 9.47
N VAL A 44 3.11 -9.28 10.40
CA VAL A 44 2.21 -9.69 11.48
C VAL A 44 2.83 -9.39 12.85
N GLY A 45 2.00 -9.25 13.89
CA GLY A 45 2.48 -9.04 15.26
C GLY A 45 1.44 -8.33 16.12
N PRO A 46 1.65 -8.22 17.44
CA PRO A 46 0.72 -7.58 18.36
C PRO A 46 0.51 -6.10 18.05
N SER A 47 -0.59 -5.54 18.54
CA SER A 47 -0.84 -4.10 18.43
C SER A 47 0.28 -3.31 19.10
N GLY A 48 0.66 -2.18 18.49
CA GLY A 48 1.72 -1.30 19.02
C GLY A 48 3.17 -1.77 18.77
N CYS A 49 3.42 -2.92 18.13
CA CYS A 49 4.79 -3.38 17.87
C CYS A 49 5.53 -2.66 16.74
N GLY A 50 4.91 -1.68 16.06
CA GLY A 50 5.55 -0.84 15.04
C GLY A 50 5.19 -1.13 13.58
N LYS A 51 4.22 -2.04 13.28
CA LYS A 51 3.86 -2.44 11.91
C LYS A 51 3.41 -1.25 11.03
N SER A 52 2.42 -0.48 11.47
CA SER A 52 1.95 0.68 10.70
C SER A 52 3.02 1.77 10.60
N THR A 53 3.83 1.96 11.65
CA THR A 53 4.99 2.87 11.60
C THR A 53 5.98 2.46 10.52
N LEU A 54 6.31 1.15 10.43
CA LEU A 54 7.16 0.63 9.36
C LEU A 54 6.52 0.88 7.99
N LEU A 55 5.22 0.57 7.84
CA LEU A 55 4.51 0.77 6.58
C LEU A 55 4.52 2.23 6.14
N TYR A 56 4.38 3.19 7.07
CA TYR A 56 4.40 4.63 6.77
C TYR A 56 5.79 5.12 6.36
N LEU A 57 6.86 4.59 6.96
CA LEU A 57 8.23 4.87 6.50
C LEU A 57 8.49 4.31 5.11
N LEU A 58 8.14 3.04 4.87
CA LEU A 58 8.24 2.40 3.55
C LEU A 58 7.40 3.17 2.51
N GLY A 59 6.26 3.70 2.93
CA GLY A 59 5.37 4.52 2.11
C GLY A 59 5.83 5.97 1.90
N LEU A 60 6.96 6.37 2.43
CA LEU A 60 7.45 7.76 2.38
C LEU A 60 6.46 8.78 2.95
N LEU A 61 5.53 8.36 3.81
CA LEU A 61 4.61 9.23 4.53
C LEU A 61 5.28 9.88 5.73
N ASP A 62 6.29 9.22 6.28
CA ASP A 62 7.13 9.70 7.37
C ASP A 62 8.61 9.52 7.04
N GLN A 63 9.51 10.02 7.88
CA GLN A 63 10.96 9.89 7.72
C GLN A 63 11.55 9.04 8.86
N PRO A 64 12.50 8.14 8.55
CA PRO A 64 13.23 7.44 9.60
C PRO A 64 14.19 8.38 10.31
N ASP A 65 14.42 8.14 11.61
CA ASP A 65 15.47 8.83 12.38
C ASP A 65 16.87 8.31 11.99
N ALA A 66 16.96 7.04 11.57
CA ALA A 66 18.16 6.44 10.99
C ALA A 66 17.80 5.29 10.04
N GLY A 67 18.77 4.87 9.23
CA GLY A 67 18.58 3.84 8.21
C GLY A 67 18.30 4.40 6.82
N LYS A 68 18.07 3.51 5.87
CA LYS A 68 17.91 3.87 4.46
C LYS A 68 16.73 3.14 3.82
N ILE A 69 16.07 3.79 2.85
CA ILE A 69 14.94 3.25 2.07
C ILE A 69 15.26 3.46 0.58
N TRP A 70 15.10 2.40 -0.20
CA TRP A 70 15.20 2.45 -1.67
C TRP A 70 13.90 1.97 -2.30
N ILE A 71 13.49 2.64 -3.37
CA ILE A 71 12.38 2.25 -4.24
C ILE A 71 12.93 2.13 -5.66
N ASN A 72 12.74 0.99 -6.31
CA ASN A 72 13.32 0.71 -7.62
C ASN A 72 14.82 0.97 -7.70
N GLY A 73 15.58 0.69 -6.63
CA GLY A 73 17.01 0.94 -6.52
C GLY A 73 17.41 2.40 -6.26
N GLN A 74 16.45 3.34 -6.24
CA GLN A 74 16.71 4.75 -5.96
C GLN A 74 16.60 5.03 -4.46
N LEU A 75 17.62 5.65 -3.85
CA LEU A 75 17.63 6.04 -2.44
C LEU A 75 16.65 7.17 -2.18
N MET A 76 15.71 6.94 -1.24
CA MET A 76 14.65 7.89 -0.89
C MET A 76 14.84 8.54 0.49
N SER A 77 15.48 7.86 1.44
CA SER A 77 15.79 8.44 2.74
C SER A 77 16.72 9.67 2.56
N ASN A 78 16.47 10.72 3.31
CA ASN A 78 17.18 12.01 3.22
C ASN A 78 16.99 12.81 1.91
N SER A 79 16.09 12.37 1.02
CA SER A 79 15.69 13.15 -0.15
C SER A 79 14.80 14.33 0.25
N LEU A 80 14.78 15.37 -0.58
CA LEU A 80 13.85 16.50 -0.42
C LEU A 80 12.40 16.01 -0.43
N ASP A 81 11.54 16.70 0.29
CA ASP A 81 10.12 16.32 0.39
C ASP A 81 9.41 16.27 -0.97
N ALA A 82 9.75 17.16 -1.88
CA ALA A 82 9.24 17.16 -3.25
C ALA A 82 9.61 15.87 -4.00
N VAL A 83 10.83 15.36 -3.83
CA VAL A 83 11.30 14.10 -4.44
C VAL A 83 10.56 12.90 -3.86
N ARG A 84 10.40 12.83 -2.54
CA ARG A 84 9.64 11.77 -1.88
C ARG A 84 8.17 11.79 -2.26
N THR A 85 7.57 12.99 -2.36
CA THR A 85 6.17 13.15 -2.77
C THR A 85 5.97 12.71 -4.21
N ALA A 86 6.89 13.03 -5.12
CA ALA A 86 6.84 12.55 -6.50
C ALA A 86 6.98 11.01 -6.56
N ALA A 87 7.99 10.45 -5.89
CA ALA A 87 8.22 9.00 -5.83
C ALA A 87 7.02 8.24 -5.23
N ARG A 88 6.41 8.78 -4.16
CA ARG A 88 5.19 8.22 -3.56
C ARG A 88 4.04 8.19 -4.56
N GLY A 89 3.80 9.30 -5.28
CA GLY A 89 2.73 9.37 -6.28
C GLY A 89 2.93 8.45 -7.48
N GLU A 90 4.17 8.15 -7.84
CA GLU A 90 4.53 7.33 -9.00
C GLU A 90 4.65 5.85 -8.68
N HIS A 91 5.28 5.51 -7.57
CA HIS A 91 5.74 4.13 -7.30
C HIS A 91 4.95 3.43 -6.20
N ILE A 92 4.14 4.14 -5.40
CA ILE A 92 3.48 3.56 -4.24
C ILE A 92 1.96 3.71 -4.36
N GLY A 93 1.26 2.58 -4.27
CA GLY A 93 -0.19 2.52 -4.05
C GLY A 93 -0.48 2.25 -2.58
N PHE A 94 -1.44 2.98 -1.99
CA PHE A 94 -1.87 2.76 -0.61
C PHE A 94 -3.29 2.22 -0.54
N VAL A 95 -3.47 1.20 0.30
CA VAL A 95 -4.77 0.67 0.72
C VAL A 95 -4.82 0.67 2.24
N PHE A 96 -5.78 1.36 2.84
CA PHE A 96 -5.92 1.47 4.29
C PHE A 96 -7.16 0.72 4.78
N GLN A 97 -7.21 0.44 6.08
CA GLN A 97 -8.35 -0.16 6.76
C GLN A 97 -9.61 0.71 6.63
N PHE A 98 -9.46 2.03 6.78
CA PHE A 98 -10.47 3.01 6.39
C PHE A 98 -10.17 3.44 4.96
N HIS A 99 -11.14 3.33 4.08
CA HIS A 99 -10.96 3.49 2.62
C HIS A 99 -10.46 4.89 2.21
N PHE A 100 -10.70 5.92 3.06
CA PHE A 100 -10.38 7.33 2.80
C PHE A 100 -10.83 7.78 1.40
N LEU A 101 -12.04 7.38 1.01
CA LEU A 101 -12.66 7.89 -0.20
C LEU A 101 -13.23 9.29 0.05
N MET A 102 -13.17 10.12 -0.98
CA MET A 102 -13.98 11.33 -1.04
C MET A 102 -15.40 10.90 -1.35
N LEU A 103 -16.25 10.89 -0.31
CA LEU A 103 -17.58 10.30 -0.38
C LEU A 103 -18.54 11.07 -1.31
N GLU A 104 -18.29 12.37 -1.51
CA GLU A 104 -19.00 13.25 -2.41
C GLU A 104 -18.60 13.07 -3.90
N PHE A 105 -17.53 12.30 -4.13
CA PHE A 105 -17.03 11.99 -5.47
C PHE A 105 -17.53 10.62 -5.92
N THR A 106 -17.70 10.48 -7.21
CA THR A 106 -18.00 9.20 -7.86
C THR A 106 -16.82 8.23 -7.76
N CYS A 107 -17.06 6.94 -8.03
CA CYS A 107 -15.99 5.94 -8.07
C CYS A 107 -14.86 6.35 -9.02
N ILE A 108 -15.21 6.77 -10.23
CA ILE A 108 -14.21 7.16 -11.25
C ILE A 108 -13.42 8.39 -10.81
N GLU A 109 -14.05 9.39 -10.20
CA GLU A 109 -13.36 10.59 -9.72
C GLU A 109 -12.38 10.27 -8.61
N ASN A 110 -12.74 9.37 -7.67
CA ASN A 110 -11.84 8.88 -6.64
C ASN A 110 -10.58 8.21 -7.23
N VAL A 111 -10.74 7.38 -8.25
CA VAL A 111 -9.61 6.71 -8.92
C VAL A 111 -8.77 7.73 -9.71
N MET A 112 -9.40 8.65 -10.43
CA MET A 112 -8.71 9.65 -11.25
C MET A 112 -7.90 10.66 -10.43
N MET A 113 -8.20 10.85 -9.15
CA MET A 113 -7.53 11.85 -8.29
C MET A 113 -6.01 11.66 -8.25
N SER A 114 -5.54 10.42 -8.10
CA SER A 114 -4.12 10.09 -8.09
C SER A 114 -3.45 10.38 -9.44
N MET A 115 -4.15 10.12 -10.56
CA MET A 115 -3.67 10.40 -11.91
C MET A 115 -3.58 11.91 -12.19
N LYS A 116 -4.59 12.68 -11.76
CA LYS A 116 -4.61 14.15 -11.88
C LYS A 116 -3.41 14.76 -11.17
N LYS A 117 -3.08 14.28 -9.95
CA LYS A 117 -1.94 14.78 -9.17
C LYS A 117 -0.60 14.51 -9.88
N LEU A 118 -0.45 13.33 -10.51
CA LEU A 118 0.77 12.97 -11.24
C LEU A 118 0.90 13.73 -12.58
N GLY A 119 -0.21 14.09 -13.22
CA GLY A 119 -0.25 14.98 -14.39
C GLY A 119 0.33 14.41 -15.70
N ARG A 120 0.42 13.07 -15.82
CA ARG A 120 1.03 12.40 -17.00
C ARG A 120 0.03 11.95 -18.06
N LEU A 121 -1.25 11.98 -17.76
CA LEU A 121 -2.31 11.48 -18.63
C LEU A 121 -3.25 12.61 -19.04
N THR A 122 -3.76 12.53 -20.27
CA THR A 122 -4.86 13.39 -20.71
C THR A 122 -6.16 13.04 -20.00
N PRO A 123 -7.16 13.93 -19.94
CA PRO A 123 -8.46 13.63 -19.33
C PRO A 123 -9.11 12.34 -19.88
N LEU A 124 -9.04 12.14 -21.21
CA LEU A 124 -9.59 10.94 -21.84
C LEU A 124 -8.87 9.66 -21.37
N GLN A 125 -7.53 9.67 -21.35
CA GLN A 125 -6.73 8.54 -20.87
C GLN A 125 -6.99 8.23 -19.39
N MET A 126 -7.22 9.25 -18.55
CA MET A 126 -7.58 9.04 -17.14
C MET A 126 -8.93 8.34 -17.02
N VAL A 127 -9.95 8.78 -17.78
CA VAL A 127 -11.28 8.16 -17.80
C VAL A 127 -11.20 6.71 -18.23
N GLU A 128 -10.55 6.42 -19.36
CA GLU A 128 -10.37 5.05 -19.86
C GLU A 128 -9.66 4.14 -18.86
N ARG A 129 -8.58 4.62 -18.26
CA ARG A 129 -7.83 3.84 -17.26
C ARG A 129 -8.64 3.62 -15.98
N ALA A 130 -9.30 4.64 -15.46
CA ALA A 130 -10.11 4.53 -14.25
C ALA A 130 -11.29 3.57 -14.46
N THR A 131 -11.95 3.62 -15.63
CA THR A 131 -13.04 2.69 -15.97
C THR A 131 -12.54 1.25 -16.00
N ARG A 132 -11.41 0.97 -16.66
CA ARG A 132 -10.81 -0.38 -16.68
C ARG A 132 -10.43 -0.88 -15.29
N LEU A 133 -9.88 -0.01 -14.45
CA LEU A 133 -9.53 -0.37 -13.07
C LEU A 133 -10.77 -0.67 -12.23
N LEU A 134 -11.85 0.10 -12.37
CA LEU A 134 -13.11 -0.17 -11.68
C LEU A 134 -13.75 -1.48 -12.17
N ASP A 135 -13.69 -1.75 -13.47
CA ASP A 135 -14.16 -3.01 -14.03
C ASP A 135 -13.38 -4.21 -13.47
N SER A 136 -12.04 -4.11 -13.41
CA SER A 136 -11.17 -5.17 -12.88
C SER A 136 -11.41 -5.50 -11.40
N VAL A 137 -11.99 -4.58 -10.63
CA VAL A 137 -12.39 -4.81 -9.23
C VAL A 137 -13.89 -5.13 -9.08
N GLY A 138 -14.59 -5.42 -10.20
CA GLY A 138 -16.00 -5.78 -10.22
C GLY A 138 -16.95 -4.63 -9.90
N LEU A 139 -16.62 -3.41 -10.34
CA LEU A 139 -17.42 -2.19 -10.16
C LEU A 139 -17.67 -1.45 -11.49
N GLY A 140 -17.61 -2.15 -12.62
CA GLY A 140 -17.83 -1.56 -13.94
C GLY A 140 -19.23 -0.97 -14.13
N ASP A 141 -20.25 -1.53 -13.47
CA ASP A 141 -21.63 -1.01 -13.44
C ASP A 141 -21.83 0.19 -12.47
N LYS A 142 -20.81 0.54 -11.66
CA LYS A 142 -20.88 1.56 -10.60
C LYS A 142 -19.91 2.72 -10.78
N VAL A 143 -19.35 2.86 -11.97
CA VAL A 143 -18.32 3.85 -12.32
C VAL A 143 -18.71 5.29 -11.89
N HIS A 144 -19.98 5.66 -12.11
CA HIS A 144 -20.50 7.00 -11.78
C HIS A 144 -21.26 7.06 -10.45
N ARG A 145 -21.20 5.99 -9.62
CA ARG A 145 -21.88 5.97 -8.33
C ARG A 145 -21.07 6.76 -7.30
N LEU A 146 -21.74 7.54 -6.47
CA LEU A 146 -21.12 8.29 -5.37
C LEU A 146 -20.60 7.34 -4.29
N GLY A 147 -19.51 7.72 -3.65
CA GLY A 147 -18.90 6.97 -2.55
C GLY A 147 -19.85 6.70 -1.39
N THR A 148 -20.78 7.64 -1.10
CA THR A 148 -21.85 7.49 -0.08
C THR A 148 -22.83 6.35 -0.37
N HIS A 149 -22.97 5.93 -1.62
CA HIS A 149 -23.93 4.90 -2.03
C HIS A 149 -23.30 3.51 -2.21
N LEU A 150 -22.09 3.33 -1.71
CA LEU A 150 -21.36 2.07 -1.77
C LEU A 150 -21.35 1.35 -0.42
N SER A 151 -21.42 0.03 -0.44
CA SER A 151 -21.11 -0.79 0.74
C SER A 151 -19.64 -0.67 1.13
N GLY A 152 -19.26 -1.01 2.37
CA GLY A 152 -17.87 -0.95 2.83
C GLY A 152 -16.92 -1.79 1.96
N GLY A 153 -17.35 -2.98 1.52
CA GLY A 153 -16.56 -3.81 0.62
C GLY A 153 -16.39 -3.20 -0.78
N GLU A 154 -17.41 -2.50 -1.30
CA GLU A 154 -17.31 -1.76 -2.56
C GLU A 154 -16.38 -0.56 -2.43
N GLN A 155 -16.48 0.20 -1.33
CA GLN A 155 -15.57 1.30 -1.04
C GLN A 155 -14.13 0.84 -0.98
N GLN A 156 -13.86 -0.33 -0.36
CA GLN A 156 -12.52 -0.89 -0.31
C GLN A 156 -12.01 -1.29 -1.70
N ARG A 157 -12.87 -1.86 -2.57
CA ARG A 157 -12.47 -2.16 -3.95
C ARG A 157 -12.19 -0.88 -4.76
N VAL A 158 -12.93 0.20 -4.56
CA VAL A 158 -12.57 1.51 -5.15
C VAL A 158 -11.22 2.01 -4.62
N ALA A 159 -10.91 1.82 -3.33
CA ALA A 159 -9.62 2.19 -2.76
C ALA A 159 -8.47 1.36 -3.37
N VAL A 160 -8.68 0.06 -3.65
CA VAL A 160 -7.72 -0.78 -4.38
C VAL A 160 -7.53 -0.25 -5.81
N ALA A 161 -8.61 0.03 -6.55
CA ALA A 161 -8.53 0.60 -7.90
C ALA A 161 -7.79 1.95 -7.91
N ARG A 162 -8.02 2.82 -6.91
CA ARG A 162 -7.31 4.09 -6.73
C ARG A 162 -5.81 3.87 -6.46
N ALA A 163 -5.45 2.87 -5.67
CA ALA A 163 -4.06 2.52 -5.40
C ALA A 163 -3.31 2.13 -6.68
N MET A 164 -4.01 1.51 -7.64
CA MET A 164 -3.50 1.08 -8.94
C MET A 164 -3.42 2.19 -10.00
N ALA A 165 -4.01 3.34 -9.76
CA ALA A 165 -4.24 4.38 -10.75
C ALA A 165 -2.97 4.79 -11.54
N ASN A 166 -1.83 4.86 -10.88
CA ASN A 166 -0.55 5.27 -11.45
C ASN A 166 0.38 4.10 -11.80
N GLN A 167 -0.10 2.85 -11.82
CA GLN A 167 0.71 1.64 -12.05
C GLN A 167 1.92 1.57 -11.10
N PRO A 168 1.69 1.59 -9.79
CA PRO A 168 2.78 1.64 -8.82
C PRO A 168 3.65 0.37 -8.90
N THR A 169 4.88 0.49 -8.44
CA THR A 169 5.80 -0.66 -8.32
C THR A 169 5.46 -1.52 -7.11
N ILE A 170 4.92 -0.87 -6.07
CA ILE A 170 4.56 -1.52 -4.81
C ILE A 170 3.22 -1.01 -4.29
N ILE A 171 2.47 -1.94 -3.70
CA ILE A 171 1.25 -1.63 -2.94
C ILE A 171 1.53 -1.87 -1.46
N LEU A 172 1.24 -0.87 -0.64
CA LEU A 172 1.31 -0.93 0.81
C LEU A 172 -0.11 -0.93 1.38
N ALA A 173 -0.45 -1.95 2.16
CA ALA A 173 -1.79 -2.13 2.68
C ALA A 173 -1.77 -2.24 4.21
N ASP A 174 -2.41 -1.30 4.90
CA ASP A 174 -2.55 -1.29 6.37
C ASP A 174 -3.92 -1.85 6.75
N GLU A 175 -3.97 -3.09 7.24
CA GLU A 175 -5.18 -3.82 7.64
C GLU A 175 -6.30 -3.76 6.56
N PRO A 176 -6.02 -4.06 5.28
CA PRO A 176 -6.93 -3.77 4.17
C PRO A 176 -8.27 -4.51 4.22
N THR A 177 -8.39 -5.50 5.11
CA THR A 177 -9.58 -6.34 5.30
C THR A 177 -10.20 -6.23 6.69
N GLY A 178 -9.64 -5.39 7.57
CA GLY A 178 -9.98 -5.36 9.00
C GLY A 178 -11.43 -4.94 9.31
N ASN A 179 -12.10 -4.20 8.42
CA ASN A 179 -13.47 -3.74 8.59
C ASN A 179 -14.48 -4.46 7.66
N LEU A 180 -14.08 -5.58 7.07
CA LEU A 180 -14.89 -6.29 6.08
C LEU A 180 -15.40 -7.63 6.64
N ASP A 181 -16.55 -8.07 6.15
CA ASP A 181 -16.99 -9.44 6.34
C ASP A 181 -16.06 -10.43 5.60
N VAL A 182 -16.14 -11.70 5.97
CA VAL A 182 -15.25 -12.77 5.46
C VAL A 182 -15.22 -12.85 3.92
N LYS A 183 -16.40 -12.69 3.27
CA LYS A 183 -16.51 -12.75 1.82
C LYS A 183 -15.79 -11.57 1.14
N ASN A 184 -16.06 -10.35 1.59
CA ASN A 184 -15.42 -9.15 1.06
C ASN A 184 -13.92 -9.12 1.40
N ALA A 185 -13.51 -9.59 2.58
CA ALA A 185 -12.11 -9.71 2.95
C ALA A 185 -11.34 -10.64 1.99
N SER A 186 -11.91 -11.80 1.65
CA SER A 186 -11.32 -12.71 0.66
C SER A 186 -11.22 -12.06 -0.72
N LEU A 187 -12.29 -11.40 -1.19
CA LEU A 187 -12.28 -10.72 -2.48
C LEU A 187 -11.19 -9.64 -2.57
N VAL A 188 -11.05 -8.81 -1.54
CA VAL A 188 -10.01 -7.76 -1.51
C VAL A 188 -8.60 -8.38 -1.48
N PHE A 189 -8.40 -9.44 -0.73
CA PHE A 189 -7.12 -10.15 -0.70
C PHE A 189 -6.80 -10.80 -2.06
N ASP A 190 -7.77 -11.43 -2.71
CA ASP A 190 -7.61 -12.03 -4.05
C ASP A 190 -7.22 -10.95 -5.08
N LEU A 191 -7.85 -9.78 -5.03
CA LEU A 191 -7.47 -8.63 -5.85
C LEU A 191 -6.00 -8.23 -5.60
N LEU A 192 -5.58 -8.06 -4.35
CA LEU A 192 -4.19 -7.70 -4.02
C LEU A 192 -3.20 -8.77 -4.50
N THR A 193 -3.56 -10.06 -4.41
CA THR A 193 -2.73 -11.17 -4.89
C THR A 193 -2.62 -11.17 -6.41
N SER A 194 -3.73 -10.97 -7.14
CA SER A 194 -3.70 -10.90 -8.60
C SER A 194 -2.85 -9.72 -9.09
N LEU A 195 -2.90 -8.58 -8.41
CA LEU A 195 -2.04 -7.43 -8.71
C LEU A 195 -0.55 -7.78 -8.63
N ALA A 196 -0.15 -8.56 -7.61
CA ALA A 196 1.23 -9.03 -7.50
C ALA A 196 1.58 -9.99 -8.65
N LYS A 197 0.77 -11.02 -8.88
CA LYS A 197 1.08 -12.11 -9.81
C LYS A 197 0.96 -11.69 -11.27
N ASP A 198 -0.09 -10.96 -11.63
CA ASP A 198 -0.42 -10.64 -13.02
C ASP A 198 0.29 -9.37 -13.51
N ASN A 199 0.51 -8.40 -12.64
CA ASN A 199 1.14 -7.12 -12.98
C ASN A 199 2.59 -6.99 -12.50
N GLY A 200 3.13 -7.99 -11.80
CA GLY A 200 4.49 -7.99 -11.30
C GLY A 200 4.76 -6.93 -10.21
N GLN A 201 3.74 -6.53 -9.47
CA GLN A 201 3.89 -5.58 -8.37
C GLN A 201 4.33 -6.29 -7.10
N ALA A 202 5.06 -5.61 -6.22
CA ALA A 202 5.21 -6.08 -4.84
C ALA A 202 3.98 -5.66 -4.02
N VAL A 203 3.50 -6.52 -3.14
CA VAL A 203 2.44 -6.18 -2.18
C VAL A 203 2.97 -6.43 -0.78
N VAL A 204 2.93 -5.42 0.09
CA VAL A 204 3.26 -5.53 1.51
C VAL A 204 2.04 -5.14 2.31
N LEU A 205 1.49 -6.09 3.06
CA LEU A 205 0.33 -5.82 3.91
C LEU A 205 0.64 -6.05 5.39
N VAL A 206 0.08 -5.21 6.22
CA VAL A 206 -0.01 -5.41 7.67
C VAL A 206 -1.34 -6.06 7.96
N THR A 207 -1.34 -7.13 8.75
CA THR A 207 -2.58 -7.78 9.19
C THR A 207 -2.41 -8.48 10.53
N HIS A 208 -3.50 -8.54 11.30
CA HIS A 208 -3.63 -9.38 12.47
C HIS A 208 -4.45 -10.66 12.17
N ASN A 209 -4.98 -10.80 10.94
CA ASN A 209 -5.74 -11.97 10.52
C ASN A 209 -4.80 -13.09 10.07
N PRO A 210 -4.74 -14.24 10.80
CA PRO A 210 -3.83 -15.33 10.47
C PRO A 210 -4.17 -16.00 9.13
N ASP A 211 -5.45 -16.08 8.74
CA ASP A 211 -5.87 -16.71 7.49
C ASP A 211 -5.34 -15.91 6.28
N ILE A 212 -5.38 -14.59 6.36
CA ILE A 212 -4.80 -13.71 5.32
C ILE A 212 -3.27 -13.85 5.30
N ALA A 213 -2.62 -13.86 6.47
CA ALA A 213 -1.17 -14.00 6.56
C ALA A 213 -0.67 -15.33 5.97
N HIS A 214 -1.37 -16.45 6.21
CA HIS A 214 -1.03 -17.77 5.65
C HIS A 214 -1.17 -17.85 4.12
N ARG A 215 -1.97 -17.01 3.52
CA ARG A 215 -2.16 -16.95 2.06
C ARG A 215 -1.11 -16.09 1.34
N CYS A 216 -0.28 -15.35 2.08
CA CYS A 216 0.83 -14.56 1.52
C CYS A 216 2.02 -15.45 1.16
N ASP A 217 2.83 -15.02 0.19
CA ASP A 217 4.06 -15.76 -0.19
C ASP A 217 5.08 -15.75 0.95
N PHE A 218 5.12 -14.67 1.73
CA PHE A 218 6.04 -14.52 2.87
C PHE A 218 5.34 -13.86 4.06
N THR A 219 5.55 -14.42 5.24
CA THR A 219 5.11 -13.83 6.50
C THR A 219 6.33 -13.36 7.30
N ARG A 220 6.28 -12.12 7.79
CA ARG A 220 7.32 -11.48 8.59
C ARG A 220 6.77 -11.11 9.96
N PRO A 221 6.99 -11.94 10.98
CA PRO A 221 6.57 -11.60 12.34
C PRO A 221 7.38 -10.43 12.88
N MET A 222 6.68 -9.50 13.55
CA MET A 222 7.28 -8.32 14.16
C MET A 222 6.92 -8.24 15.62
N ARG A 223 7.90 -8.00 16.47
CA ARG A 223 7.72 -7.82 17.91
C ARG A 223 8.67 -6.74 18.41
N ASP A 224 8.16 -5.84 19.27
CA ASP A 224 8.95 -4.79 19.95
C ASP A 224 9.87 -3.99 19.00
N GLY A 225 9.42 -3.71 17.78
CA GLY A 225 10.12 -2.90 16.79
C GLY A 225 11.18 -3.62 15.96
N VAL A 226 11.23 -4.96 15.99
CA VAL A 226 12.14 -5.80 15.18
C VAL A 226 11.39 -6.95 14.53
N PHE A 227 11.90 -7.47 13.42
CA PHE A 227 11.47 -8.77 12.89
C PHE A 227 12.06 -9.92 13.73
N VAL A 228 11.26 -10.98 13.96
CA VAL A 228 11.62 -12.15 14.76
C VAL A 228 11.51 -13.43 13.95
#